data_ba74d54088d5b955dea156c472f9656b
#
_entry.id   ba74d54088d5b955dea156c472f9656b
#
_cell.length_a   1.000
_cell.length_b   1.000
_cell.length_c   1.000
_cell.angle_alpha   90.00
_cell.angle_beta   90.00
_cell.angle_gamma   90.00
#
_symmetry.space_group_name_H-M   'P 1'
#
loop_
_entity.id
_entity.type
_entity.pdbx_description
1 polymer ?
#
loop_
_entity_poly.entity_id
_entity_poly.type
_entity_poly.pdbx_seq_one_letter_code
_entity_poly.pdbx_strand_id
1 'polypeptide(L)'
;MIKLTEKIGYGFGDMASSMFWKLFGAYLMIFYTDVFGLPAAMVGTMFLVTRIWDSVFDPIVGVIADRTSSRWGKFRPYLLYLAVPFGLIGVLTFYTPPFGDAGKLVYAYITYSLMMMVYSGINVPYASLLGVMSPNPSERNTLSTYRMMFAYLGSFIALLLFMPMVNWFSGHSKELSDQQFGWFMAVVVIGVMCALLFLGCFAWTRERVKPISEKRTSLKEDIRDLFHNKPWWILFGAGVATLVFNSIRDGAAVYYFKYFIVEDECRTVSLMGVSFVLSGLYLSVGQIANIVGVVLAAPMSNKIGKKKTFALSMLIASVLSVIFFWFDKEDLTLIFVFQCLISVCAGSIFPLLWSMYADCADFSELKTGNRATGLIFSASSMSQKFGWAIGTAVTGWLLSFFGFQANAVQSEETIHGIKMFLSLLPAAAAFISIVFIVFYPLGEQKMKGIMEQLNLKRESKDEE
;
A
#
# COMPACT_ATOMS: atom_id res chain seq x y z
N MET A 1 -20.35 -16.23 17.94
CA MET A 1 -20.24 -15.66 16.57
C MET A 1 -20.04 -14.17 16.62
N ILE A 2 -19.12 -13.64 15.80
CA ILE A 2 -18.92 -12.20 15.64
C ILE A 2 -20.09 -11.58 14.91
N LYS A 3 -20.67 -10.51 15.45
CA LYS A 3 -21.81 -9.80 14.84
C LYS A 3 -21.39 -9.09 13.53
N LEU A 4 -22.34 -8.88 12.61
CA LEU A 4 -22.08 -8.17 11.36
C LEU A 4 -21.52 -6.74 11.62
N THR A 5 -22.07 -6.04 12.62
CA THR A 5 -21.60 -4.71 13.03
C THR A 5 -20.12 -4.70 13.42
N GLU A 6 -19.61 -5.77 14.05
CA GLU A 6 -18.20 -5.86 14.42
C GLU A 6 -17.30 -6.13 13.19
N LYS A 7 -17.80 -6.92 12.21
CA LYS A 7 -17.09 -7.17 10.95
C LYS A 7 -16.94 -5.88 10.15
N ILE A 8 -18.02 -5.10 10.03
CA ILE A 8 -18.02 -3.79 9.39
C ILE A 8 -17.12 -2.80 10.18
N GLY A 9 -17.28 -2.75 11.49
CA GLY A 9 -16.46 -1.90 12.36
C GLY A 9 -14.97 -2.20 12.25
N TYR A 10 -14.60 -3.48 12.15
CA TYR A 10 -13.21 -3.85 11.90
C TYR A 10 -12.74 -3.39 10.51
N GLY A 11 -13.58 -3.51 9.48
CA GLY A 11 -13.30 -3.02 8.14
C GLY A 11 -13.04 -1.51 8.08
N PHE A 12 -13.70 -0.69 8.91
CA PHE A 12 -13.51 0.76 8.96
C PHE A 12 -12.07 1.18 9.26
N GLY A 13 -11.33 0.41 10.07
CA GLY A 13 -9.93 0.73 10.37
C GLY A 13 -9.04 0.67 9.12
N ASP A 14 -9.22 -0.35 8.29
CA ASP A 14 -8.42 -0.47 7.05
C ASP A 14 -8.93 0.46 5.94
N MET A 15 -10.23 0.78 5.93
CA MET A 15 -10.79 1.80 5.05
C MET A 15 -10.13 3.15 5.31
N ALA A 16 -10.06 3.60 6.56
CA ALA A 16 -9.42 4.87 6.94
C ALA A 16 -7.93 4.89 6.59
N SER A 17 -7.21 3.82 6.92
CA SER A 17 -5.79 3.69 6.62
C SER A 17 -5.52 3.74 5.12
N SER A 18 -6.31 3.01 4.34
CA SER A 18 -6.14 2.89 2.89
C SER A 18 -6.47 4.18 2.15
N MET A 19 -7.39 5.00 2.65
CA MET A 19 -7.68 6.32 2.08
C MET A 19 -6.43 7.20 2.09
N PHE A 20 -5.78 7.39 3.24
CA PHE A 20 -4.55 8.19 3.31
C PHE A 20 -3.39 7.54 2.58
N TRP A 21 -3.25 6.21 2.67
CA TRP A 21 -2.19 5.50 1.95
C TRP A 21 -2.24 5.74 0.44
N LYS A 22 -3.44 5.72 -0.13
CA LYS A 22 -3.62 5.96 -1.57
C LYS A 22 -3.46 7.43 -1.95
N LEU A 23 -3.89 8.36 -1.11
CA LEU A 23 -3.62 9.79 -1.31
C LEU A 23 -2.11 10.07 -1.33
N PHE A 24 -1.36 9.47 -0.42
CA PHE A 24 0.10 9.63 -0.39
C PHE A 24 0.78 9.00 -1.60
N GLY A 25 0.35 7.80 -1.98
CA GLY A 25 0.92 7.10 -3.14
C GLY A 25 0.65 7.80 -4.47
N ALA A 26 -0.53 8.36 -4.65
CA ALA A 26 -0.95 8.95 -5.92
C ALA A 26 -0.71 10.47 -5.98
N TYR A 27 -1.02 11.19 -4.90
CA TYR A 27 -1.14 12.66 -4.97
C TYR A 27 -0.08 13.43 -4.16
N LEU A 28 0.57 12.82 -3.15
CA LEU A 28 1.47 13.58 -2.28
C LEU A 28 2.71 14.08 -3.03
N MET A 29 3.24 13.30 -3.96
CA MET A 29 4.38 13.71 -4.79
C MET A 29 4.05 14.96 -5.60
N ILE A 30 2.93 14.94 -6.33
CA ILE A 30 2.52 16.07 -7.17
C ILE A 30 2.11 17.27 -6.32
N PHE A 31 1.53 17.07 -5.13
CA PHE A 31 1.28 18.16 -4.19
C PHE A 31 2.59 18.86 -3.81
N TYR A 32 3.61 18.11 -3.41
CA TYR A 32 4.88 18.70 -3.01
C TYR A 32 5.62 19.38 -4.16
N THR A 33 5.52 18.87 -5.39
CA THR A 33 6.17 19.49 -6.55
C THR A 33 5.39 20.68 -7.10
N ASP A 34 4.11 20.53 -7.37
CA ASP A 34 3.32 21.46 -8.18
C ASP A 34 2.58 22.52 -7.34
N VAL A 35 2.20 22.19 -6.11
CA VAL A 35 1.41 23.06 -5.22
C VAL A 35 2.26 23.65 -4.09
N PHE A 36 3.09 22.83 -3.50
CA PHE A 36 3.98 23.24 -2.41
C PHE A 36 5.28 23.89 -2.91
N GLY A 37 5.77 23.46 -4.09
CA GLY A 37 6.91 24.07 -4.79
C GLY A 37 8.26 23.51 -4.43
N LEU A 38 8.37 22.23 -4.02
CA LEU A 38 9.66 21.57 -3.75
C LEU A 38 10.20 20.85 -5.00
N PRO A 39 11.54 20.83 -5.20
CA PRO A 39 12.15 20.04 -6.26
C PRO A 39 11.84 18.54 -6.13
N ALA A 40 11.49 17.88 -7.24
CA ALA A 40 11.07 16.47 -7.25
C ALA A 40 12.11 15.51 -6.65
N ALA A 41 13.43 15.76 -6.88
CA ALA A 41 14.50 14.95 -6.30
C ALA A 41 14.55 15.04 -4.77
N MET A 42 14.30 16.23 -4.20
CA MET A 42 14.25 16.42 -2.74
C MET A 42 13.06 15.68 -2.13
N VAL A 43 11.90 15.72 -2.80
CA VAL A 43 10.69 15.00 -2.38
C VAL A 43 10.92 13.48 -2.43
N GLY A 44 11.52 12.97 -3.51
CA GLY A 44 11.86 11.55 -3.62
C GLY A 44 12.82 11.08 -2.51
N THR A 45 13.86 11.88 -2.22
CA THR A 45 14.79 11.59 -1.12
C THR A 45 14.10 11.63 0.25
N MET A 46 13.20 12.60 0.46
CA MET A 46 12.38 12.68 1.69
C MET A 46 11.56 11.40 1.88
N PHE A 47 10.88 10.92 0.86
CA PHE A 47 10.09 9.69 0.95
C PHE A 47 10.96 8.48 1.29
N LEU A 48 12.15 8.35 0.71
CA LEU A 48 13.06 7.27 1.02
C LEU A 48 13.54 7.31 2.48
N VAL A 49 14.04 8.44 2.94
CA VAL A 49 14.58 8.60 4.30
C VAL A 49 13.50 8.37 5.37
N THR A 50 12.33 8.97 5.18
CA THR A 50 11.22 8.81 6.14
C THR A 50 10.69 7.37 6.20
N ARG A 51 10.73 6.62 5.10
CA ARG A 51 10.32 5.20 5.08
C ARG A 51 11.32 4.27 5.77
N ILE A 52 12.60 4.58 5.70
CA ILE A 52 13.62 3.85 6.49
C ILE A 52 13.32 4.03 7.97
N TRP A 53 13.07 5.27 8.40
CA TRP A 53 12.69 5.58 9.77
C TRP A 53 11.41 4.86 10.21
N ASP A 54 10.37 4.91 9.39
CA ASP A 54 9.08 4.24 9.62
C ASP A 54 9.25 2.73 9.84
N SER A 55 10.13 2.09 9.07
CA SER A 55 10.42 0.66 9.20
C SER A 55 11.05 0.28 10.55
N VAL A 56 11.82 1.20 11.15
CA VAL A 56 12.40 1.02 12.50
C VAL A 56 11.36 1.28 13.58
N PHE A 57 10.41 2.15 13.31
CA PHE A 57 9.39 2.57 14.29
C PHE A 57 8.31 1.49 14.53
N ASP A 58 7.95 0.69 13.52
CA ASP A 58 6.93 -0.36 13.65
C ASP A 58 7.19 -1.37 14.79
N PRO A 59 8.38 -1.98 14.91
CA PRO A 59 8.70 -2.87 16.02
C PRO A 59 8.57 -2.19 17.39
N ILE A 60 8.94 -0.91 17.48
CA ILE A 60 8.82 -0.12 18.72
C ILE A 60 7.35 0.01 19.11
N VAL A 61 6.50 0.38 18.17
CA VAL A 61 5.04 0.45 18.38
C VAL A 61 4.48 -0.92 18.78
N GLY A 62 4.91 -1.99 18.12
CA GLY A 62 4.50 -3.35 18.45
C GLY A 62 4.81 -3.71 19.91
N VAL A 63 6.02 -3.44 20.38
CA VAL A 63 6.43 -3.68 21.78
C VAL A 63 5.62 -2.82 22.76
N ILE A 64 5.38 -1.55 22.45
CA ILE A 64 4.57 -0.66 23.29
C ILE A 64 3.13 -1.17 23.36
N ALA A 65 2.53 -1.51 22.22
CA ALA A 65 1.17 -2.03 22.14
C ALA A 65 1.02 -3.34 22.92
N ASP A 66 2.04 -4.22 22.84
CA ASP A 66 2.05 -5.48 23.58
C ASP A 66 2.11 -5.32 25.09
N ARG A 67 2.67 -4.25 25.58
CA ARG A 67 2.76 -3.93 27.01
C ARG A 67 1.62 -3.08 27.53
N THR A 68 0.78 -2.56 26.63
CA THR A 68 -0.36 -1.72 27.02
C THR A 68 -1.42 -2.56 27.73
N SER A 69 -1.93 -2.01 28.85
CA SER A 69 -3.07 -2.55 29.59
C SER A 69 -4.02 -1.42 29.88
N SER A 70 -5.27 -1.53 29.44
CA SER A 70 -6.29 -0.51 29.67
C SER A 70 -7.68 -1.11 29.90
N ARG A 71 -8.61 -0.29 30.41
CA ARG A 71 -10.02 -0.68 30.56
C ARG A 71 -10.73 -1.04 29.27
N TRP A 72 -10.21 -0.61 28.10
CA TRP A 72 -10.78 -0.87 26.78
C TRP A 72 -10.09 -2.03 26.05
N GLY A 73 -9.10 -2.66 26.66
CA GLY A 73 -8.29 -3.70 26.07
C GLY A 73 -6.85 -3.25 25.83
N LYS A 74 -6.14 -4.02 25.03
CA LYS A 74 -4.71 -3.85 24.73
C LYS A 74 -4.46 -3.00 23.50
N PHE A 75 -5.20 -3.24 22.41
CA PHE A 75 -4.99 -2.63 21.10
C PHE A 75 -6.01 -1.55 20.77
N ARG A 76 -7.26 -1.65 21.25
CA ARG A 76 -8.33 -0.70 20.98
C ARG A 76 -8.05 0.74 21.44
N PRO A 77 -7.34 1.02 22.56
CA PRO A 77 -7.02 2.38 22.96
C PRO A 77 -6.30 3.21 21.90
N TYR A 78 -5.45 2.57 21.09
CA TYR A 78 -4.73 3.24 20.02
C TYR A 78 -5.67 3.77 18.93
N LEU A 79 -6.74 3.03 18.60
CA LEU A 79 -7.79 3.49 17.68
C LEU A 79 -8.51 4.73 18.20
N LEU A 80 -8.72 4.83 19.51
CA LEU A 80 -9.38 5.97 20.13
C LEU A 80 -8.47 7.20 20.18
N TYR A 81 -7.26 7.03 20.72
CA TYR A 81 -6.36 8.16 20.98
C TYR A 81 -5.68 8.70 19.74
N LEU A 82 -5.41 7.85 18.76
CA LEU A 82 -4.71 8.25 17.54
C LEU A 82 -5.66 8.58 16.38
N ALA A 83 -6.97 8.35 16.49
CA ALA A 83 -7.94 8.69 15.44
C ALA A 83 -7.89 10.18 15.06
N VAL A 84 -7.94 11.08 16.03
CA VAL A 84 -7.89 12.53 15.82
C VAL A 84 -6.49 12.98 15.37
N PRO A 85 -5.39 12.60 16.05
CA PRO A 85 -4.04 12.87 15.57
C PRO A 85 -3.78 12.39 14.14
N PHE A 86 -4.31 11.24 13.72
CA PHE A 86 -4.19 10.71 12.38
C PHE A 86 -4.78 11.66 11.32
N GLY A 87 -6.02 12.10 11.52
CA GLY A 87 -6.67 13.08 10.65
C GLY A 87 -5.93 14.43 10.65
N LEU A 88 -5.59 14.94 11.84
CA LEU A 88 -4.95 16.24 12.01
C LEU A 88 -3.57 16.31 11.33
N ILE A 89 -2.71 15.33 11.58
CA ILE A 89 -1.36 15.31 10.99
C ILE A 89 -1.44 15.06 9.48
N GLY A 90 -2.39 14.23 9.04
CA GLY A 90 -2.69 14.08 7.62
C GLY A 90 -3.04 15.40 6.95
N VAL A 91 -3.87 16.22 7.57
CA VAL A 91 -4.20 17.58 7.11
C VAL A 91 -2.95 18.48 7.10
N LEU A 92 -2.14 18.47 8.16
CA LEU A 92 -0.90 19.25 8.22
C LEU A 92 0.09 18.87 7.11
N THR A 93 0.11 17.61 6.67
CA THR A 93 0.99 17.15 5.58
C THR A 93 0.64 17.84 4.23
N PHE A 94 -0.61 18.27 4.05
CA PHE A 94 -1.08 18.99 2.85
C PHE A 94 -1.33 20.49 3.09
N TYR A 95 -0.87 21.03 4.21
CA TYR A 95 -0.90 22.47 4.46
C TYR A 95 0.39 23.13 3.97
N THR A 96 0.27 24.24 3.26
CA THR A 96 1.39 25.01 2.73
C THR A 96 1.65 26.24 3.62
N PRO A 97 2.63 26.20 4.54
CA PRO A 97 2.96 27.34 5.38
C PRO A 97 3.69 28.42 4.58
N PRO A 98 3.61 29.70 4.99
CA PRO A 98 4.28 30.83 4.33
C PRO A 98 5.76 30.90 4.69
N PHE A 99 6.49 29.79 4.52
CA PHE A 99 7.92 29.70 4.77
C PHE A 99 8.74 29.84 3.47
N GLY A 100 10.00 30.23 3.57
CA GLY A 100 10.94 30.10 2.45
C GLY A 100 11.28 28.63 2.16
N ASP A 101 11.95 28.35 1.04
CA ASP A 101 12.17 26.99 0.50
C ASP A 101 12.80 26.02 1.52
N ALA A 102 13.83 26.46 2.27
CA ALA A 102 14.42 25.63 3.32
C ALA A 102 13.43 25.32 4.45
N GLY A 103 12.62 26.29 4.86
CA GLY A 103 11.59 26.10 5.89
C GLY A 103 10.47 25.17 5.42
N LYS A 104 10.05 25.26 4.17
CA LYS A 104 9.10 24.34 3.54
C LYS A 104 9.62 22.90 3.54
N LEU A 105 10.87 22.69 3.17
CA LEU A 105 11.47 21.36 3.16
C LEU A 105 11.50 20.75 4.56
N VAL A 106 11.95 21.49 5.57
CA VAL A 106 11.95 21.03 6.97
C VAL A 106 10.53 20.71 7.45
N TYR A 107 9.58 21.58 7.12
CA TYR A 107 8.14 21.34 7.46
C TYR A 107 7.62 20.05 6.83
N ALA A 108 7.91 19.79 5.55
CA ALA A 108 7.51 18.59 4.85
C ALA A 108 8.11 17.33 5.50
N TYR A 109 9.40 17.33 5.84
CA TYR A 109 10.05 16.22 6.56
C TYR A 109 9.40 15.95 7.91
N ILE A 110 9.13 17.00 8.70
CA ILE A 110 8.54 16.86 10.04
C ILE A 110 7.12 16.30 9.93
N THR A 111 6.26 16.93 9.12
CA THR A 111 4.84 16.53 9.02
C THR A 111 4.68 15.14 8.43
N TYR A 112 5.44 14.80 7.40
CA TYR A 112 5.39 13.47 6.80
C TYR A 112 5.95 12.40 7.74
N SER A 113 7.06 12.67 8.45
CA SER A 113 7.59 11.74 9.46
C SER A 113 6.62 11.51 10.61
N LEU A 114 6.00 12.58 11.13
CA LEU A 114 4.97 12.47 12.16
C LEU A 114 3.76 11.67 11.67
N MET A 115 3.34 11.90 10.42
CA MET A 115 2.24 11.13 9.82
C MET A 115 2.57 9.64 9.75
N MET A 116 3.79 9.27 9.34
CA MET A 116 4.21 7.87 9.33
C MET A 116 4.24 7.27 10.73
N MET A 117 4.69 8.01 11.75
CA MET A 117 4.68 7.56 13.14
C MET A 117 3.25 7.31 13.65
N VAL A 118 2.31 8.22 13.39
CA VAL A 118 0.90 8.05 13.77
C VAL A 118 0.23 6.94 12.97
N TYR A 119 0.55 6.84 11.67
CA TYR A 119 0.09 5.75 10.81
C TYR A 119 0.50 4.38 11.38
N SER A 120 1.77 4.20 11.72
CA SER A 120 2.27 2.98 12.36
C SER A 120 1.66 2.77 13.75
N GLY A 121 1.54 3.85 14.53
CA GLY A 121 0.94 3.86 15.86
C GLY A 121 -0.50 3.36 15.91
N ILE A 122 -1.28 3.56 14.85
CA ILE A 122 -2.66 3.08 14.76
C ILE A 122 -2.76 1.73 14.04
N ASN A 123 -1.98 1.51 12.97
CA ASN A 123 -2.10 0.33 12.14
C ASN A 123 -1.49 -0.94 12.74
N VAL A 124 -0.38 -0.84 13.49
CA VAL A 124 0.24 -2.01 14.13
C VAL A 124 -0.69 -2.60 15.20
N PRO A 125 -1.25 -1.81 16.14
CA PRO A 125 -2.27 -2.32 17.09
C PRO A 125 -3.54 -2.79 16.37
N TYR A 126 -4.00 -2.09 15.33
CA TYR A 126 -5.17 -2.48 14.56
C TYR A 126 -4.99 -3.85 13.89
N ALA A 127 -3.83 -4.11 13.28
CA ALA A 127 -3.53 -5.43 12.70
C ALA A 127 -3.50 -6.53 13.77
N SER A 128 -2.95 -6.22 14.95
CA SER A 128 -2.87 -7.14 16.10
C SER A 128 -4.24 -7.44 16.71
N LEU A 129 -5.19 -6.51 16.59
CA LEU A 129 -6.57 -6.66 17.08
C LEU A 129 -7.27 -7.87 16.46
N LEU A 130 -6.96 -8.22 15.19
CA LEU A 130 -7.51 -9.42 14.53
C LEU A 130 -7.31 -10.69 15.36
N GLY A 131 -6.13 -10.86 15.95
CA GLY A 131 -5.79 -12.03 16.73
C GLY A 131 -6.56 -12.18 18.04
N VAL A 132 -7.06 -11.06 18.59
CA VAL A 132 -7.74 -11.02 19.89
C VAL A 132 -9.26 -10.82 19.80
N MET A 133 -9.81 -10.60 18.62
CA MET A 133 -11.26 -10.46 18.40
C MET A 133 -11.99 -11.79 18.48
N SER A 134 -11.40 -12.88 17.97
CA SER A 134 -11.99 -14.22 18.02
C SER A 134 -10.94 -15.33 18.18
N PRO A 135 -11.25 -16.36 18.97
CA PRO A 135 -10.43 -17.57 19.01
C PRO A 135 -10.62 -18.45 17.79
N ASN A 136 -11.72 -18.29 17.02
CA ASN A 136 -12.06 -19.14 15.89
C ASN A 136 -11.36 -18.69 14.60
N PRO A 137 -10.52 -19.55 13.98
CA PRO A 137 -9.81 -19.24 12.74
C PRO A 137 -10.73 -18.85 11.57
N SER A 138 -11.91 -19.48 11.44
CA SER A 138 -12.87 -19.18 10.38
C SER A 138 -13.47 -17.77 10.54
N GLU A 139 -13.74 -17.33 11.76
CA GLU A 139 -14.21 -15.97 12.02
C GLU A 139 -13.11 -14.95 11.73
N ARG A 140 -11.85 -15.25 12.05
CA ARG A 140 -10.69 -14.40 11.72
C ARG A 140 -10.50 -14.27 10.20
N ASN A 141 -10.69 -15.35 9.45
CA ASN A 141 -10.69 -15.29 7.97
C ASN A 141 -11.80 -14.37 7.44
N THR A 142 -13.00 -14.48 7.98
CA THR A 142 -14.12 -13.61 7.62
C THR A 142 -13.79 -12.14 7.91
N LEU A 143 -13.23 -11.82 9.10
CA LEU A 143 -12.81 -10.47 9.45
C LEU A 143 -11.74 -9.94 8.49
N SER A 144 -10.76 -10.77 8.10
CA SER A 144 -9.74 -10.41 7.14
C SER A 144 -10.32 -10.10 5.75
N THR A 145 -11.35 -10.85 5.32
CA THR A 145 -12.06 -10.57 4.06
C THR A 145 -12.75 -9.21 4.09
N TYR A 146 -13.51 -8.92 5.17
CA TYR A 146 -14.13 -7.59 5.35
C TYR A 146 -13.09 -6.48 5.36
N ARG A 147 -12.00 -6.67 6.07
CA ARG A 147 -10.86 -5.76 6.10
C ARG A 147 -10.37 -5.40 4.68
N MET A 148 -10.07 -6.40 3.86
CA MET A 148 -9.61 -6.20 2.49
C MET A 148 -10.65 -5.49 1.61
N MET A 149 -11.93 -5.87 1.70
CA MET A 149 -13.00 -5.21 0.94
C MET A 149 -13.09 -3.72 1.30
N PHE A 150 -13.04 -3.38 2.58
CA PHE A 150 -13.12 -2.00 3.05
C PHE A 150 -11.85 -1.19 2.70
N ALA A 151 -10.67 -1.82 2.67
CA ALA A 151 -9.44 -1.18 2.21
C ALA A 151 -9.55 -0.70 0.75
N TYR A 152 -10.01 -1.58 -0.14
CA TYR A 152 -10.22 -1.22 -1.54
C TYR A 152 -11.33 -0.20 -1.73
N LEU A 153 -12.43 -0.32 -0.97
CA LEU A 153 -13.53 0.65 -1.00
C LEU A 153 -13.05 2.05 -0.55
N GLY A 154 -12.26 2.13 0.53
CA GLY A 154 -11.67 3.38 0.99
C GLY A 154 -10.72 3.98 -0.04
N SER A 155 -9.86 3.16 -0.63
CA SER A 155 -8.96 3.57 -1.71
C SER A 155 -9.72 4.12 -2.92
N PHE A 156 -10.77 3.42 -3.35
CA PHE A 156 -11.64 3.84 -4.46
C PHE A 156 -12.29 5.20 -4.18
N ILE A 157 -12.92 5.35 -3.00
CA ILE A 157 -13.59 6.60 -2.60
C ILE A 157 -12.59 7.76 -2.56
N ALA A 158 -11.42 7.56 -1.94
CA ALA A 158 -10.40 8.59 -1.84
C ALA A 158 -9.91 9.05 -3.22
N LEU A 159 -9.57 8.11 -4.10
CA LEU A 159 -9.05 8.45 -5.44
C LEU A 159 -10.10 9.09 -6.35
N LEU A 160 -11.35 8.62 -6.24
CA LEU A 160 -12.44 9.13 -7.07
C LEU A 160 -12.85 10.55 -6.68
N LEU A 161 -12.98 10.82 -5.36
CA LEU A 161 -13.56 12.07 -4.88
C LEU A 161 -12.52 13.16 -4.59
N PHE A 162 -11.24 12.82 -4.45
CA PHE A 162 -10.23 13.78 -3.99
C PHE A 162 -10.08 14.99 -4.93
N MET A 163 -9.80 14.77 -6.20
CA MET A 163 -9.62 15.85 -7.17
C MET A 163 -10.89 16.67 -7.44
N PRO A 164 -12.10 16.07 -7.55
CA PRO A 164 -13.35 16.84 -7.55
C PRO A 164 -13.51 17.76 -6.34
N MET A 165 -13.16 17.28 -5.14
CA MET A 165 -13.20 18.12 -3.93
C MET A 165 -12.16 19.26 -4.00
N VAL A 166 -10.94 18.97 -4.46
CA VAL A 166 -9.91 20.00 -4.67
C VAL A 166 -10.43 21.10 -5.60
N ASN A 167 -10.97 20.73 -6.77
CA ASN A 167 -11.50 21.66 -7.76
C ASN A 167 -12.69 22.48 -7.21
N TRP A 168 -13.57 21.82 -6.45
CA TRP A 168 -14.72 22.50 -5.85
C TRP A 168 -14.30 23.53 -4.80
N PHE A 169 -13.37 23.19 -3.92
CA PHE A 169 -12.89 24.09 -2.87
C PHE A 169 -11.96 25.20 -3.41
N SER A 170 -11.24 24.97 -4.51
CA SER A 170 -10.45 26.00 -5.18
C SER A 170 -11.30 26.93 -6.06
N GLY A 171 -12.62 26.70 -6.13
CA GLY A 171 -13.51 27.48 -7.01
C GLY A 171 -13.17 27.37 -8.50
N HIS A 172 -12.54 26.27 -8.92
CA HIS A 172 -12.00 26.07 -10.28
C HIS A 172 -10.93 27.11 -10.69
N SER A 173 -10.35 27.81 -9.71
CA SER A 173 -9.29 28.78 -9.95
C SER A 173 -7.97 28.07 -10.25
N LYS A 174 -7.15 28.72 -11.12
CA LYS A 174 -5.79 28.29 -11.43
C LYS A 174 -4.74 29.01 -10.58
N GLU A 175 -5.14 29.95 -9.73
CA GLU A 175 -4.23 30.62 -8.82
C GLU A 175 -3.67 29.66 -7.79
N LEU A 176 -2.37 29.78 -7.52
CA LEU A 176 -1.66 28.86 -6.61
C LEU A 176 -2.24 28.89 -5.20
N SER A 177 -2.64 30.07 -4.71
CA SER A 177 -3.28 30.25 -3.40
C SER A 177 -4.59 29.48 -3.28
N ASP A 178 -5.43 29.54 -4.30
CA ASP A 178 -6.71 28.85 -4.33
C ASP A 178 -6.52 27.32 -4.46
N GLN A 179 -5.55 26.91 -5.27
CA GLN A 179 -5.17 25.50 -5.35
C GLN A 179 -4.68 24.97 -4.00
N GLN A 180 -3.81 25.69 -3.30
CA GLN A 180 -3.35 25.32 -1.97
C GLN A 180 -4.51 25.19 -0.98
N PHE A 181 -5.46 26.11 -1.01
CA PHE A 181 -6.66 26.06 -0.19
C PHE A 181 -7.55 24.86 -0.57
N GLY A 182 -7.73 24.60 -1.86
CA GLY A 182 -8.51 23.44 -2.36
C GLY A 182 -7.93 22.10 -1.87
N TRP A 183 -6.61 21.91 -1.99
CA TRP A 183 -5.93 20.71 -1.50
C TRP A 183 -6.08 20.58 0.01
N PHE A 184 -5.85 21.64 0.76
CA PHE A 184 -5.99 21.66 2.21
C PHE A 184 -7.40 21.22 2.65
N MET A 185 -8.43 21.85 2.08
CA MET A 185 -9.83 21.56 2.45
C MET A 185 -10.28 20.16 2.03
N ALA A 186 -9.85 19.66 0.88
CA ALA A 186 -10.14 18.28 0.46
C ALA A 186 -9.54 17.28 1.46
N VAL A 187 -8.30 17.50 1.93
CA VAL A 187 -7.69 16.64 2.94
C VAL A 187 -8.33 16.80 4.31
N VAL A 188 -8.85 17.98 4.68
CA VAL A 188 -9.65 18.17 5.91
C VAL A 188 -10.87 17.24 5.91
N VAL A 189 -11.62 17.19 4.80
CA VAL A 189 -12.79 16.32 4.67
C VAL A 189 -12.38 14.83 4.82
N ILE A 190 -11.32 14.41 4.11
CA ILE A 190 -10.81 13.03 4.20
C ILE A 190 -10.30 12.73 5.63
N GLY A 191 -9.59 13.67 6.25
CA GLY A 191 -9.05 13.51 7.61
C GLY A 191 -10.15 13.33 8.66
N VAL A 192 -11.22 14.14 8.57
CA VAL A 192 -12.39 14.00 9.43
C VAL A 192 -13.07 12.65 9.22
N MET A 193 -13.25 12.24 7.96
CA MET A 193 -13.85 10.94 7.62
C MET A 193 -13.01 9.78 8.17
N CYS A 194 -11.69 9.81 8.02
CA CYS A 194 -10.80 8.79 8.58
C CYS A 194 -10.85 8.74 10.11
N ALA A 195 -10.87 9.90 10.78
CA ALA A 195 -11.01 9.96 12.23
C ALA A 195 -12.32 9.33 12.68
N LEU A 196 -13.44 9.63 12.02
CA LEU A 196 -14.75 9.04 12.32
C LEU A 196 -14.75 7.52 12.08
N LEU A 197 -14.11 7.04 11.00
CA LEU A 197 -13.99 5.61 10.71
C LEU A 197 -13.17 4.88 11.77
N PHE A 198 -12.05 5.44 12.24
CA PHE A 198 -11.29 4.84 13.35
C PHE A 198 -12.05 4.84 14.66
N LEU A 199 -12.79 5.91 14.97
CA LEU A 199 -13.67 5.96 16.14
C LEU A 199 -14.81 4.94 16.03
N GLY A 200 -15.37 4.75 14.83
CA GLY A 200 -16.34 3.70 14.55
C GLY A 200 -15.74 2.29 14.71
N CYS A 201 -14.51 2.09 14.25
CA CYS A 201 -13.77 0.85 14.47
C CYS A 201 -13.58 0.58 15.99
N PHE A 202 -13.17 1.58 16.75
CA PHE A 202 -13.08 1.47 18.21
C PHE A 202 -14.43 1.12 18.86
N ALA A 203 -15.51 1.81 18.48
CA ALA A 203 -16.83 1.64 19.09
C ALA A 203 -17.44 0.26 18.81
N TRP A 204 -17.23 -0.28 17.61
CA TRP A 204 -17.89 -1.51 17.15
C TRP A 204 -17.07 -2.78 17.32
N THR A 205 -15.76 -2.69 17.60
CA THR A 205 -14.91 -3.86 17.85
C THR A 205 -14.76 -4.16 19.33
N ARG A 206 -14.47 -5.43 19.68
CA ARG A 206 -14.20 -5.86 21.05
C ARG A 206 -13.09 -6.89 21.11
N GLU A 207 -12.21 -6.77 22.08
CA GLU A 207 -11.19 -7.79 22.40
C GLU A 207 -11.82 -8.86 23.30
N ARG A 208 -11.74 -10.13 22.90
CA ARG A 208 -12.31 -11.27 23.62
C ARG A 208 -11.25 -12.27 24.07
N VAL A 209 -10.15 -12.37 23.32
CA VAL A 209 -9.11 -13.36 23.56
C VAL A 209 -7.94 -12.68 24.28
N LYS A 210 -7.62 -13.19 25.47
CA LYS A 210 -6.36 -12.82 26.13
C LYS A 210 -5.25 -13.64 25.48
N PRO A 211 -4.19 -13.04 24.96
CA PRO A 211 -3.06 -13.79 24.42
C PRO A 211 -2.49 -14.74 25.48
N ILE A 212 -2.44 -16.03 25.14
CA ILE A 212 -1.67 -16.98 25.94
C ILE A 212 -0.21 -16.62 25.68
N SER A 213 0.56 -16.45 26.75
CA SER A 213 2.01 -16.23 26.66
C SER A 213 2.64 -17.46 26.01
N GLU A 214 2.87 -17.40 24.69
CA GLU A 214 3.70 -18.41 24.02
C GLU A 214 5.11 -18.36 24.63
N LYS A 215 5.71 -19.53 24.86
CA LYS A 215 7.13 -19.61 25.24
C LYS A 215 7.93 -18.84 24.20
N ARG A 216 8.45 -17.68 24.59
CA ARG A 216 9.23 -16.82 23.69
C ARG A 216 10.53 -17.56 23.41
N THR A 217 10.71 -18.03 22.19
CA THR A 217 12.02 -18.33 21.63
C THR A 217 12.90 -17.08 21.71
N SER A 218 14.20 -17.28 21.79
CA SER A 218 15.12 -16.12 21.81
C SER A 218 14.99 -15.35 20.50
N LEU A 219 14.66 -14.05 20.57
CA LEU A 219 14.56 -13.16 19.40
C LEU A 219 15.82 -13.25 18.50
N LYS A 220 16.98 -13.50 19.11
CA LYS A 220 18.26 -13.67 18.39
C LYS A 220 18.29 -14.93 17.52
N GLU A 221 17.69 -16.01 17.98
CA GLU A 221 17.58 -17.27 17.23
C GLU A 221 16.59 -17.10 16.07
N ASP A 222 15.43 -16.50 16.32
CA ASP A 222 14.42 -16.25 15.30
C ASP A 222 14.98 -15.37 14.17
N ILE A 223 15.71 -14.31 14.51
CA ILE A 223 16.39 -13.44 13.54
C ILE A 223 17.43 -14.22 12.74
N ARG A 224 18.23 -15.05 13.40
CA ARG A 224 19.23 -15.89 12.74
C ARG A 224 18.58 -16.86 11.75
N ASP A 225 17.48 -17.49 12.14
CA ASP A 225 16.73 -18.43 11.30
C ASP A 225 16.14 -17.75 10.08
N LEU A 226 15.59 -16.52 10.24
CA LEU A 226 15.11 -15.70 9.14
C LEU A 226 16.22 -15.39 8.13
N PHE A 227 17.40 -14.98 8.61
CA PHE A 227 18.54 -14.67 7.74
C PHE A 227 19.04 -15.89 6.94
N HIS A 228 18.86 -17.09 7.48
CA HIS A 228 19.20 -18.34 6.80
C HIS A 228 18.09 -18.91 5.91
N ASN A 229 16.90 -18.28 5.91
CA ASN A 229 15.77 -18.69 5.10
C ASN A 229 15.90 -18.14 3.66
N LYS A 230 16.66 -18.84 2.81
CA LYS A 230 16.86 -18.45 1.39
C LYS A 230 15.55 -18.22 0.62
N PRO A 231 14.51 -19.09 0.71
CA PRO A 231 13.22 -18.84 0.07
C PRO A 231 12.61 -17.49 0.45
N TRP A 232 12.71 -17.10 1.71
CA TRP A 232 12.20 -15.84 2.20
C TRP A 232 12.91 -14.64 1.55
N TRP A 233 14.24 -14.65 1.42
CA TRP A 233 15.00 -13.57 0.78
C TRP A 233 14.63 -13.38 -0.69
N ILE A 234 14.43 -14.47 -1.42
CA ILE A 234 13.99 -14.44 -2.81
C ILE A 234 12.60 -13.81 -2.91
N LEU A 235 11.71 -14.22 -2.01
CA LEU A 235 10.34 -13.70 -1.98
C LEU A 235 10.29 -12.24 -1.50
N PHE A 236 11.17 -11.85 -0.60
CA PHE A 236 11.36 -10.46 -0.17
C PHE A 236 11.76 -9.58 -1.37
N GLY A 237 12.75 -9.99 -2.15
CA GLY A 237 13.16 -9.28 -3.37
C GLY A 237 12.06 -9.19 -4.41
N ALA A 238 11.30 -10.28 -4.64
CA ALA A 238 10.14 -10.28 -5.52
C ALA A 238 9.04 -9.30 -5.02
N GLY A 239 8.78 -9.29 -3.72
CA GLY A 239 7.85 -8.37 -3.08
C GLY A 239 8.28 -6.92 -3.26
N VAL A 240 9.53 -6.56 -2.97
CA VAL A 240 10.07 -5.22 -3.21
C VAL A 240 9.87 -4.79 -4.66
N ALA A 241 10.28 -5.62 -5.62
CA ALA A 241 10.15 -5.29 -7.05
C ALA A 241 8.69 -5.10 -7.50
N THR A 242 7.77 -5.94 -6.98
CA THR A 242 6.32 -5.79 -7.25
C THR A 242 5.78 -4.47 -6.68
N LEU A 243 6.23 -4.06 -5.51
CA LEU A 243 5.77 -2.82 -4.89
C LEU A 243 6.38 -1.58 -5.55
N VAL A 244 7.63 -1.68 -6.05
CA VAL A 244 8.23 -0.66 -6.92
C VAL A 244 7.40 -0.48 -8.19
N PHE A 245 6.99 -1.58 -8.84
CA PHE A 245 6.09 -1.55 -9.99
C PHE A 245 4.80 -0.77 -9.69
N ASN A 246 4.10 -1.11 -8.59
CA ASN A 246 2.86 -0.44 -8.22
C ASN A 246 3.09 1.04 -7.82
N SER A 247 4.13 1.32 -7.04
CA SER A 247 4.45 2.65 -6.54
C SER A 247 4.76 3.64 -7.66
N ILE A 248 5.57 3.24 -8.65
CA ILE A 248 5.87 4.09 -9.81
C ILE A 248 4.60 4.37 -10.61
N ARG A 249 3.76 3.36 -10.86
CA ARG A 249 2.51 3.54 -11.62
C ARG A 249 1.52 4.46 -10.90
N ASP A 250 1.29 4.26 -9.61
CA ASP A 250 0.37 5.09 -8.83
C ASP A 250 0.86 6.55 -8.80
N GLY A 251 2.16 6.78 -8.53
CA GLY A 251 2.73 8.12 -8.45
C GLY A 251 2.86 8.82 -9.81
N ALA A 252 3.15 8.08 -10.87
CA ALA A 252 3.30 8.64 -12.22
C ALA A 252 1.97 8.97 -12.91
N ALA A 253 0.87 8.32 -12.53
CA ALA A 253 -0.41 8.46 -13.21
C ALA A 253 -0.87 9.92 -13.28
N VAL A 254 -0.77 10.66 -12.17
CA VAL A 254 -1.22 12.07 -12.14
C VAL A 254 -0.36 12.95 -13.03
N TYR A 255 0.97 12.74 -13.06
CA TYR A 255 1.86 13.46 -14.00
C TYR A 255 1.56 13.13 -15.45
N TYR A 256 1.30 11.85 -15.78
CA TYR A 256 0.96 11.42 -17.13
C TYR A 256 -0.31 12.09 -17.64
N PHE A 257 -1.35 12.13 -16.83
CA PHE A 257 -2.60 12.79 -17.24
C PHE A 257 -2.47 14.30 -17.26
N LYS A 258 -1.80 14.93 -16.29
CA LYS A 258 -1.64 16.39 -16.24
C LYS A 258 -0.77 16.93 -17.37
N TYR A 259 0.38 16.30 -17.64
CA TYR A 259 1.39 16.87 -18.52
C TYR A 259 1.44 16.25 -19.91
N PHE A 260 1.11 14.96 -20.06
CA PHE A 260 1.09 14.31 -21.37
C PHE A 260 -0.31 14.32 -21.99
N ILE A 261 -1.35 13.87 -21.29
CA ILE A 261 -2.73 13.89 -21.81
C ILE A 261 -3.26 15.32 -21.85
N VAL A 262 -2.73 16.20 -20.98
CA VAL A 262 -3.18 17.58 -20.80
C VAL A 262 -4.67 17.60 -20.41
N GLU A 263 -4.98 16.96 -19.26
CA GLU A 263 -6.32 16.99 -18.68
C GLU A 263 -6.63 18.41 -18.19
N ASP A 264 -7.46 19.09 -18.92
CA ASP A 264 -8.05 20.37 -18.58
C ASP A 264 -9.56 20.22 -18.35
N GLU A 265 -10.26 21.32 -18.10
CA GLU A 265 -11.71 21.32 -17.88
C GLU A 265 -12.50 20.73 -19.07
N CYS A 266 -11.93 20.73 -20.29
CA CYS A 266 -12.54 20.17 -21.49
C CYS A 266 -12.45 18.64 -21.58
N ARG A 267 -11.55 18.01 -20.83
CA ARG A 267 -11.32 16.55 -20.79
C ARG A 267 -11.74 15.91 -19.46
N THR A 268 -12.68 16.52 -18.75
CA THR A 268 -13.31 15.93 -17.56
C THR A 268 -14.55 15.12 -17.94
N VAL A 269 -14.82 14.07 -17.17
CA VAL A 269 -16.08 13.32 -17.30
C VAL A 269 -17.07 13.88 -16.29
N SER A 270 -18.12 14.52 -16.76
CA SER A 270 -19.19 15.01 -15.89
C SER A 270 -20.25 13.92 -15.69
N LEU A 271 -20.46 13.54 -14.42
CA LEU A 271 -21.51 12.60 -14.03
C LEU A 271 -22.31 13.20 -12.86
N MET A 272 -23.62 13.31 -13.01
CA MET A 272 -24.53 13.89 -11.99
C MET A 272 -24.12 15.29 -11.51
N GLY A 273 -23.56 16.12 -12.38
CA GLY A 273 -23.12 17.50 -12.05
C GLY A 273 -21.76 17.58 -11.34
N VAL A 274 -21.06 16.46 -11.17
CA VAL A 274 -19.70 16.42 -10.64
C VAL A 274 -18.72 16.15 -11.77
N SER A 275 -17.68 16.98 -11.90
CA SER A 275 -16.61 16.81 -12.89
C SER A 275 -15.49 15.95 -12.32
N PHE A 276 -15.27 14.80 -12.93
CA PHE A 276 -14.21 13.88 -12.56
C PHE A 276 -12.99 14.06 -13.46
N VAL A 277 -11.83 14.22 -12.85
CA VAL A 277 -10.54 14.32 -13.55
C VAL A 277 -10.12 12.94 -14.02
N LEU A 278 -9.56 12.83 -15.23
CA LEU A 278 -9.21 11.55 -15.84
C LEU A 278 -8.18 10.75 -15.01
N SER A 279 -7.22 11.42 -14.38
CA SER A 279 -6.24 10.78 -13.49
C SER A 279 -6.89 10.08 -12.30
N GLY A 280 -7.86 10.74 -11.65
CA GLY A 280 -8.63 10.17 -10.55
C GLY A 280 -9.48 8.98 -10.98
N LEU A 281 -10.14 9.06 -12.15
CA LEU A 281 -10.89 7.95 -12.73
C LEU A 281 -9.98 6.76 -13.07
N TYR A 282 -8.84 7.01 -13.71
CA TYR A 282 -7.85 5.98 -14.05
C TYR A 282 -7.37 5.19 -12.83
N LEU A 283 -7.00 5.90 -11.76
CA LEU A 283 -6.58 5.27 -10.51
C LEU A 283 -7.73 4.51 -9.83
N SER A 284 -8.94 5.08 -9.83
CA SER A 284 -10.13 4.49 -9.22
C SER A 284 -10.57 3.20 -9.93
N VAL A 285 -10.62 3.21 -11.25
CA VAL A 285 -10.92 2.02 -12.06
C VAL A 285 -9.88 0.93 -11.81
N GLY A 286 -8.61 1.31 -11.66
CA GLY A 286 -7.54 0.39 -11.24
C GLY A 286 -7.81 -0.31 -9.91
N GLN A 287 -8.42 0.37 -8.91
CA GLN A 287 -8.75 -0.27 -7.63
C GLN A 287 -9.86 -1.34 -7.78
N ILE A 288 -10.88 -1.08 -8.59
CA ILE A 288 -11.92 -2.07 -8.90
C ILE A 288 -11.31 -3.28 -9.61
N ALA A 289 -10.46 -3.04 -10.59
CA ALA A 289 -9.76 -4.10 -11.31
C ALA A 289 -8.83 -4.92 -10.40
N ASN A 290 -8.17 -4.31 -9.42
CA ASN A 290 -7.40 -5.01 -8.40
C ASN A 290 -8.26 -5.99 -7.58
N ILE A 291 -9.50 -5.61 -7.22
CA ILE A 291 -10.43 -6.52 -6.51
C ILE A 291 -10.72 -7.76 -7.36
N VAL A 292 -10.96 -7.58 -8.65
CA VAL A 292 -11.16 -8.71 -9.58
C VAL A 292 -9.91 -9.61 -9.59
N GLY A 293 -8.72 -9.02 -9.63
CA GLY A 293 -7.45 -9.75 -9.57
C GLY A 293 -7.31 -10.58 -8.27
N VAL A 294 -7.64 -10.01 -7.12
CA VAL A 294 -7.64 -10.72 -5.82
C VAL A 294 -8.57 -11.93 -5.85
N VAL A 295 -9.78 -11.77 -6.39
CA VAL A 295 -10.76 -12.88 -6.48
C VAL A 295 -10.27 -13.98 -7.42
N LEU A 296 -9.62 -13.63 -8.52
CA LEU A 296 -9.09 -14.58 -9.50
C LEU A 296 -7.82 -15.31 -9.01
N ALA A 297 -7.09 -14.75 -8.06
CA ALA A 297 -5.84 -15.32 -7.56
C ALA A 297 -5.99 -16.75 -7.01
N ALA A 298 -7.04 -17.01 -6.21
CA ALA A 298 -7.28 -18.33 -5.61
C ALA A 298 -7.58 -19.41 -6.65
N PRO A 299 -8.57 -19.27 -7.55
CA PRO A 299 -8.87 -20.31 -8.55
C PRO A 299 -7.70 -20.53 -9.52
N MET A 300 -6.94 -19.49 -9.89
CA MET A 300 -5.76 -19.62 -10.74
C MET A 300 -4.64 -20.39 -10.01
N SER A 301 -4.33 -20.02 -8.77
CA SER A 301 -3.28 -20.68 -8.00
C SER A 301 -3.61 -22.14 -7.68
N ASN A 302 -4.88 -22.49 -7.52
CA ASN A 302 -5.31 -23.88 -7.33
C ASN A 302 -5.11 -24.73 -8.59
N LYS A 303 -5.20 -24.15 -9.79
CA LYS A 303 -5.03 -24.87 -11.07
C LYS A 303 -3.56 -25.04 -11.48
N ILE A 304 -2.78 -23.97 -11.43
CA ILE A 304 -1.42 -23.94 -12.00
C ILE A 304 -0.32 -23.75 -10.95
N GLY A 305 -0.68 -23.53 -9.68
CA GLY A 305 0.23 -23.29 -8.57
C GLY A 305 0.56 -21.83 -8.30
N LYS A 306 0.83 -21.50 -7.03
CA LYS A 306 1.10 -20.13 -6.58
C LYS A 306 2.27 -19.48 -7.35
N LYS A 307 3.41 -20.19 -7.46
CA LYS A 307 4.61 -19.72 -8.16
C LYS A 307 4.34 -19.37 -9.62
N LYS A 308 3.66 -20.26 -10.35
CA LYS A 308 3.36 -20.06 -11.78
C LYS A 308 2.32 -18.95 -11.98
N THR A 309 1.30 -18.87 -11.12
CA THR A 309 0.30 -17.80 -11.16
C THR A 309 0.96 -16.45 -10.95
N PHE A 310 1.83 -16.32 -9.95
CA PHE A 310 2.59 -15.09 -9.71
C PHE A 310 3.42 -14.69 -10.94
N ALA A 311 4.25 -15.60 -11.44
CA ALA A 311 5.11 -15.34 -12.60
C ALA A 311 4.30 -14.95 -13.85
N LEU A 312 3.18 -15.65 -14.13
CA LEU A 312 2.32 -15.36 -15.27
C LEU A 312 1.64 -14.00 -15.14
N SER A 313 1.09 -13.66 -13.97
CA SER A 313 0.47 -12.36 -13.73
C SER A 313 1.46 -11.21 -13.92
N MET A 314 2.68 -11.33 -13.35
CA MET A 314 3.71 -10.31 -13.53
C MET A 314 4.23 -10.24 -14.98
N LEU A 315 4.30 -11.36 -15.69
CA LEU A 315 4.68 -11.38 -17.10
C LEU A 315 3.66 -10.64 -17.96
N ILE A 316 2.38 -10.94 -17.78
CA ILE A 316 1.29 -10.25 -18.49
C ILE A 316 1.32 -8.75 -18.15
N ALA A 317 1.45 -8.39 -16.87
CA ALA A 317 1.54 -6.99 -16.44
C ALA A 317 2.74 -6.28 -17.07
N SER A 318 3.91 -6.94 -17.15
CA SER A 318 5.12 -6.40 -17.78
C SER A 318 4.92 -6.17 -19.28
N VAL A 319 4.41 -7.16 -20.00
CA VAL A 319 4.16 -7.06 -21.46
C VAL A 319 3.15 -5.97 -21.78
N LEU A 320 2.03 -5.93 -21.06
CA LEU A 320 1.02 -4.88 -21.21
C LEU A 320 1.58 -3.50 -20.90
N SER A 321 2.43 -3.38 -19.88
CA SER A 321 3.09 -2.12 -19.54
C SER A 321 4.08 -1.67 -20.63
N VAL A 322 4.79 -2.60 -21.27
CA VAL A 322 5.64 -2.27 -22.44
C VAL A 322 4.79 -1.75 -23.58
N ILE A 323 3.69 -2.46 -23.93
CA ILE A 323 2.78 -2.03 -25.01
C ILE A 323 2.17 -0.65 -24.72
N PHE A 324 1.90 -0.34 -23.47
CA PHE A 324 1.36 0.95 -23.04
C PHE A 324 2.21 2.15 -23.47
N PHE A 325 3.50 1.97 -23.71
CA PHE A 325 4.43 3.02 -24.14
C PHE A 325 4.07 3.63 -25.49
N TRP A 326 3.46 2.87 -26.41
CA TRP A 326 3.12 3.31 -27.76
C TRP A 326 1.78 4.05 -27.85
N PHE A 327 1.02 4.16 -26.74
CA PHE A 327 -0.26 4.88 -26.77
C PHE A 327 -0.04 6.39 -26.81
N ASP A 328 -0.92 7.04 -27.59
CA ASP A 328 -0.96 8.49 -27.75
C ASP A 328 -2.11 9.12 -26.95
N LYS A 329 -2.18 10.44 -26.99
CA LYS A 329 -3.17 11.25 -26.24
C LYS A 329 -4.63 10.93 -26.60
N GLU A 330 -4.86 10.41 -27.80
CA GLU A 330 -6.19 10.10 -28.32
C GLU A 330 -6.65 8.68 -27.95
N ASP A 331 -5.73 7.81 -27.50
CA ASP A 331 -5.98 6.41 -27.18
C ASP A 331 -6.58 6.20 -25.76
N LEU A 332 -7.38 7.15 -25.25
CA LEU A 332 -7.90 7.11 -23.90
C LEU A 332 -8.59 5.78 -23.56
N THR A 333 -9.39 5.24 -24.48
CA THR A 333 -10.06 3.95 -24.25
C THR A 333 -9.08 2.82 -24.03
N LEU A 334 -8.00 2.74 -24.84
CA LEU A 334 -6.96 1.73 -24.70
C LEU A 334 -6.18 1.92 -23.41
N ILE A 335 -5.86 3.15 -23.03
CA ILE A 335 -5.20 3.51 -21.77
C ILE A 335 -5.99 2.96 -20.58
N PHE A 336 -7.32 3.14 -20.54
CA PHE A 336 -8.19 2.63 -19.46
C PHE A 336 -8.33 1.11 -19.50
N VAL A 337 -8.49 0.50 -20.68
CA VAL A 337 -8.56 -0.96 -20.82
C VAL A 337 -7.27 -1.61 -20.34
N PHE A 338 -6.11 -1.09 -20.74
CA PHE A 338 -4.83 -1.61 -20.31
C PHE A 338 -4.61 -1.40 -18.81
N GLN A 339 -5.05 -0.28 -18.25
CA GLN A 339 -5.05 -0.07 -16.79
C GLN A 339 -5.85 -1.18 -16.07
N CYS A 340 -7.05 -1.50 -16.54
CA CYS A 340 -7.85 -2.59 -15.96
C CYS A 340 -7.10 -3.92 -16.01
N LEU A 341 -6.57 -4.29 -17.17
CA LEU A 341 -5.87 -5.57 -17.37
C LEU A 341 -4.60 -5.67 -16.50
N ILE A 342 -3.79 -4.60 -16.47
CA ILE A 342 -2.58 -4.53 -15.65
C ILE A 342 -2.95 -4.61 -14.16
N SER A 343 -4.00 -3.90 -13.73
CA SER A 343 -4.45 -3.89 -12.34
C SER A 343 -5.02 -5.23 -11.90
N VAL A 344 -5.74 -5.96 -12.76
CA VAL A 344 -6.18 -7.35 -12.48
C VAL A 344 -4.96 -8.22 -12.19
N CYS A 345 -3.92 -8.13 -13.02
CA CYS A 345 -2.68 -8.87 -12.81
C CYS A 345 -2.00 -8.47 -11.49
N ALA A 346 -1.84 -7.18 -11.24
CA ALA A 346 -1.21 -6.66 -10.02
C ALA A 346 -1.99 -7.05 -8.74
N GLY A 347 -3.32 -6.96 -8.77
CA GLY A 347 -4.18 -7.33 -7.65
C GLY A 347 -4.08 -8.79 -7.26
N SER A 348 -3.86 -9.69 -8.22
CA SER A 348 -3.70 -11.12 -7.95
C SER A 348 -2.43 -11.46 -7.14
N ILE A 349 -1.42 -10.59 -7.15
CA ILE A 349 -0.12 -10.85 -6.53
C ILE A 349 -0.19 -10.79 -5.00
N PHE A 350 -0.94 -9.85 -4.43
CA PHE A 350 -0.96 -9.64 -2.98
C PHE A 350 -1.36 -10.90 -2.19
N PRO A 351 -2.49 -11.56 -2.46
CA PRO A 351 -2.86 -12.77 -1.73
C PRO A 351 -1.87 -13.92 -1.95
N LEU A 352 -1.28 -14.02 -3.15
CA LEU A 352 -0.26 -15.02 -3.44
C LEU A 352 1.01 -14.78 -2.64
N LEU A 353 1.49 -13.54 -2.59
CA LEU A 353 2.69 -13.15 -1.86
C LEU A 353 2.57 -13.49 -0.37
N TRP A 354 1.46 -13.11 0.28
CA TRP A 354 1.20 -13.44 1.68
C TRP A 354 1.10 -14.95 1.93
N SER A 355 0.45 -15.68 1.03
CA SER A 355 0.38 -17.14 1.12
C SER A 355 1.76 -17.81 0.96
N MET A 356 2.61 -17.28 0.08
CA MET A 356 3.98 -17.79 -0.11
C MET A 356 4.91 -17.44 1.05
N TYR A 357 4.69 -16.33 1.77
CA TYR A 357 5.38 -16.06 3.04
C TYR A 357 5.01 -17.06 4.13
N ALA A 358 3.75 -17.53 4.18
CA ALA A 358 3.36 -18.64 5.07
C ALA A 358 4.09 -19.93 4.70
N ASP A 359 4.25 -20.24 3.40
CA ASP A 359 5.02 -21.39 2.94
C ASP A 359 6.50 -21.30 3.39
N CYS A 360 7.08 -20.10 3.46
CA CYS A 360 8.41 -19.88 4.02
C CYS A 360 8.49 -20.15 5.53
N ALA A 361 7.40 -19.89 6.27
CA ALA A 361 7.33 -20.21 7.70
C ALA A 361 7.26 -21.73 7.93
N ASP A 362 6.47 -22.46 7.15
CA ASP A 362 6.39 -23.92 7.21
C ASP A 362 7.73 -24.58 6.81
N PHE A 363 8.43 -24.04 5.83
CA PHE A 363 9.78 -24.47 5.47
C PHE A 363 10.79 -24.26 6.63
N SER A 364 10.71 -23.11 7.32
CA SER A 364 11.54 -22.83 8.50
C SER A 364 11.26 -23.82 9.61
N GLU A 365 9.97 -24.06 9.93
CA GLU A 365 9.56 -25.03 10.96
C GLU A 365 10.11 -26.44 10.69
N LEU A 366 10.04 -26.91 9.44
CA LEU A 366 10.58 -28.22 9.08
C LEU A 366 12.09 -28.31 9.29
N LYS A 367 12.82 -27.22 8.96
CA LYS A 367 14.29 -27.20 8.95
C LYS A 367 14.91 -26.96 10.33
N THR A 368 14.33 -26.03 11.09
CA THR A 368 14.90 -25.58 12.38
C THR A 368 14.10 -26.04 13.60
N GLY A 369 12.90 -26.61 13.38
CA GLY A 369 11.96 -26.93 14.46
C GLY A 369 11.25 -25.72 15.05
N ASN A 370 11.58 -24.51 14.58
CA ASN A 370 11.01 -23.24 15.05
C ASN A 370 10.18 -22.56 13.97
N ARG A 371 8.94 -22.26 14.29
CA ARG A 371 8.00 -21.60 13.38
C ARG A 371 7.93 -20.09 13.63
N ALA A 372 9.01 -19.35 13.45
CA ALA A 372 9.05 -17.90 13.68
C ALA A 372 8.09 -17.10 12.77
N THR A 373 6.80 -17.46 12.78
CA THR A 373 5.74 -16.93 11.89
C THR A 373 5.62 -15.43 12.04
N GLY A 374 5.55 -14.92 13.27
CA GLY A 374 5.41 -13.48 13.53
C GLY A 374 6.56 -12.67 12.93
N LEU A 375 7.81 -13.15 13.08
CA LEU A 375 8.98 -12.48 12.52
C LEU A 375 8.98 -12.52 10.98
N ILE A 376 8.64 -13.67 10.38
CA ILE A 376 8.57 -13.80 8.92
C ILE A 376 7.54 -12.82 8.34
N PHE A 377 6.35 -12.75 8.92
CA PHE A 377 5.29 -11.85 8.43
C PHE A 377 5.62 -10.37 8.68
N SER A 378 6.16 -10.01 9.84
CA SER A 378 6.56 -8.63 10.12
C SER A 378 7.70 -8.16 9.22
N ALA A 379 8.73 -9.00 9.02
CA ALA A 379 9.80 -8.71 8.09
C ALA A 379 9.33 -8.68 6.62
N SER A 380 8.30 -9.45 6.27
CA SER A 380 7.68 -9.43 4.95
C SER A 380 6.90 -8.12 4.71
N SER A 381 6.29 -7.54 5.75
CA SER A 381 5.67 -6.21 5.62
C SER A 381 6.69 -5.11 5.31
N MET A 382 7.95 -5.27 5.78
CA MET A 382 9.04 -4.35 5.42
C MET A 382 9.32 -4.36 3.92
N SER A 383 9.18 -5.51 3.21
CA SER A 383 9.36 -5.54 1.76
C SER A 383 8.39 -4.60 1.05
N GLN A 384 7.17 -4.49 1.54
CA GLN A 384 6.17 -3.57 1.00
C GLN A 384 6.58 -2.12 1.25
N LYS A 385 6.96 -1.77 2.46
CA LYS A 385 7.41 -0.41 2.79
C LYS A 385 8.63 0.01 1.97
N PHE A 386 9.63 -0.86 1.83
CA PHE A 386 10.80 -0.59 0.99
C PHE A 386 10.45 -0.47 -0.49
N GLY A 387 9.58 -1.34 -1.01
CA GLY A 387 9.16 -1.26 -2.40
C GLY A 387 8.46 0.07 -2.72
N TRP A 388 7.54 0.52 -1.86
CA TRP A 388 6.90 1.83 -1.99
C TRP A 388 7.91 2.98 -1.88
N ALA A 389 8.83 2.93 -0.91
CA ALA A 389 9.85 3.95 -0.72
C ALA A 389 10.77 4.09 -1.92
N ILE A 390 11.29 2.96 -2.43
CA ILE A 390 12.16 2.93 -3.60
C ILE A 390 11.41 3.44 -4.83
N GLY A 391 10.17 2.98 -5.06
CA GLY A 391 9.39 3.39 -6.22
C GLY A 391 9.11 4.89 -6.23
N THR A 392 8.68 5.47 -5.11
CA THR A 392 8.45 6.93 -5.03
C THR A 392 9.74 7.73 -5.15
N ALA A 393 10.85 7.26 -4.55
CA ALA A 393 12.15 7.92 -4.67
C ALA A 393 12.66 7.92 -6.12
N VAL A 394 12.59 6.76 -6.78
CA VAL A 394 12.97 6.60 -8.20
C VAL A 394 12.13 7.52 -9.09
N THR A 395 10.83 7.61 -8.86
CA THR A 395 9.96 8.54 -9.60
C THR A 395 10.44 9.99 -9.43
N GLY A 396 10.72 10.44 -8.21
CA GLY A 396 11.19 11.79 -7.95
C GLY A 396 12.56 12.11 -8.56
N TRP A 397 13.52 11.19 -8.44
CA TRP A 397 14.85 11.36 -9.01
C TRP A 397 14.83 11.38 -10.54
N LEU A 398 14.05 10.51 -11.16
CA LEU A 398 13.94 10.45 -12.61
C LEU A 398 13.15 11.63 -13.19
N LEU A 399 12.10 12.15 -12.51
CA LEU A 399 11.48 13.42 -12.90
C LEU A 399 12.50 14.54 -12.96
N SER A 400 13.34 14.66 -11.93
CA SER A 400 14.43 15.67 -11.91
C SER A 400 15.47 15.42 -12.99
N PHE A 401 15.85 14.16 -13.25
CA PHE A 401 16.82 13.79 -14.28
C PHE A 401 16.34 14.17 -15.69
N PHE A 402 15.03 13.99 -15.99
CA PHE A 402 14.42 14.39 -17.24
C PHE A 402 14.09 15.91 -17.30
N GLY A 403 14.54 16.70 -16.35
CA GLY A 403 14.37 18.15 -16.35
C GLY A 403 12.94 18.63 -16.09
N PHE A 404 12.14 17.87 -15.33
CA PHE A 404 10.76 18.21 -14.98
C PHE A 404 10.69 19.58 -14.27
N GLN A 405 9.82 20.44 -14.74
CA GLN A 405 9.49 21.74 -14.14
C GLN A 405 8.00 21.79 -13.80
N ALA A 406 7.69 21.99 -12.53
CA ALA A 406 6.32 22.02 -12.06
C ALA A 406 5.55 23.20 -12.68
N ASN A 407 4.30 22.94 -13.09
CA ASN A 407 3.38 23.92 -13.67
C ASN A 407 3.90 24.68 -14.92
N ALA A 408 4.85 24.10 -15.62
CA ALA A 408 5.40 24.61 -16.86
C ALA A 408 5.11 23.70 -18.04
N VAL A 409 5.23 24.22 -19.25
CA VAL A 409 5.21 23.39 -20.46
C VAL A 409 6.47 22.54 -20.46
N GLN A 410 6.29 21.23 -20.50
CA GLN A 410 7.39 20.28 -20.43
C GLN A 410 8.10 20.14 -21.78
N SER A 411 9.42 19.88 -21.75
CA SER A 411 10.18 19.52 -22.94
C SER A 411 9.72 18.15 -23.47
N GLU A 412 9.99 17.87 -24.76
CA GLU A 412 9.72 16.55 -25.35
C GLU A 412 10.44 15.43 -24.60
N GLU A 413 11.65 15.67 -24.12
CA GLU A 413 12.42 14.73 -23.32
C GLU A 413 11.75 14.42 -21.99
N THR A 414 11.23 15.44 -21.30
CA THR A 414 10.47 15.27 -20.04
C THR A 414 9.17 14.50 -20.27
N ILE A 415 8.44 14.81 -21.34
CA ILE A 415 7.22 14.10 -21.71
C ILE A 415 7.52 12.62 -22.02
N HIS A 416 8.60 12.36 -22.75
CA HIS A 416 9.05 10.99 -23.00
C HIS A 416 9.37 10.24 -21.69
N GLY A 417 10.07 10.89 -20.76
CA GLY A 417 10.31 10.38 -19.40
C GLY A 417 9.01 10.05 -18.65
N ILE A 418 8.03 10.94 -18.68
CA ILE A 418 6.73 10.73 -18.03
C ILE A 418 5.99 9.52 -18.65
N LYS A 419 6.04 9.33 -19.96
CA LYS A 419 5.51 8.10 -20.63
C LYS A 419 6.22 6.84 -20.12
N MET A 420 7.54 6.88 -19.94
CA MET A 420 8.31 5.76 -19.42
C MET A 420 7.92 5.38 -17.99
N PHE A 421 7.52 6.33 -17.15
CA PHE A 421 7.11 6.05 -15.76
C PHE A 421 5.82 5.24 -15.66
N LEU A 422 4.93 5.33 -16.62
CA LEU A 422 3.69 4.55 -16.63
C LEU A 422 3.84 3.23 -17.41
N SER A 423 4.93 3.05 -18.14
CA SER A 423 5.16 1.95 -19.09
C SER A 423 6.44 1.15 -18.82
N LEU A 424 7.57 1.60 -19.34
CA LEU A 424 8.83 0.83 -19.38
C LEU A 424 9.45 0.61 -17.99
N LEU A 425 9.42 1.60 -17.12
CA LEU A 425 10.01 1.48 -15.78
C LEU A 425 9.24 0.50 -14.89
N PRO A 426 7.90 0.56 -14.80
CA PRO A 426 7.14 -0.49 -14.15
C PRO A 426 7.35 -1.86 -14.81
N ALA A 427 7.40 -1.95 -16.14
CA ALA A 427 7.67 -3.20 -16.84
C ALA A 427 9.01 -3.83 -16.41
N ALA A 428 10.06 -3.01 -16.27
CA ALA A 428 11.36 -3.47 -15.78
C ALA A 428 11.28 -3.98 -14.33
N ALA A 429 10.57 -3.26 -13.43
CA ALA A 429 10.36 -3.71 -12.06
C ALA A 429 9.57 -5.02 -12.00
N ALA A 430 8.52 -5.17 -12.81
CA ALA A 430 7.76 -6.42 -12.95
C ALA A 430 8.66 -7.56 -13.44
N PHE A 431 9.52 -7.32 -14.41
CA PHE A 431 10.47 -8.31 -14.92
C PHE A 431 11.48 -8.74 -13.83
N ILE A 432 12.01 -7.79 -13.05
CA ILE A 432 12.88 -8.10 -11.90
C ILE A 432 12.14 -9.01 -10.90
N SER A 433 10.87 -8.73 -10.62
CA SER A 433 10.06 -9.59 -9.75
C SER A 433 9.92 -11.02 -10.30
N ILE A 434 9.73 -11.17 -11.62
CA ILE A 434 9.69 -12.47 -12.29
C ILE A 434 11.00 -13.22 -12.12
N VAL A 435 12.15 -12.54 -12.30
CA VAL A 435 13.48 -13.15 -12.12
C VAL A 435 13.61 -13.74 -10.70
N PHE A 436 13.25 -13.00 -9.66
CA PHE A 436 13.24 -13.52 -8.31
C PHE A 436 12.33 -14.77 -8.17
N ILE A 437 11.11 -14.71 -8.69
CA ILE A 437 10.15 -15.83 -8.59
C ILE A 437 10.61 -17.08 -9.36
N VAL A 438 11.29 -16.93 -10.46
CA VAL A 438 11.87 -18.08 -11.19
C VAL A 438 12.84 -18.87 -10.29
N PHE A 439 13.66 -18.16 -9.50
CA PHE A 439 14.58 -18.78 -8.55
C PHE A 439 13.92 -19.24 -7.23
N TYR A 440 12.63 -18.95 -7.00
CA TYR A 440 11.93 -19.37 -5.79
C TYR A 440 11.80 -20.90 -5.71
N PRO A 441 12.35 -21.54 -4.66
CA PRO A 441 12.51 -23.00 -4.65
C PRO A 441 11.29 -23.77 -4.14
N LEU A 442 10.31 -23.09 -3.49
CA LEU A 442 9.14 -23.74 -2.89
C LEU A 442 7.97 -23.81 -3.88
N GLY A 443 8.09 -24.71 -4.87
CA GLY A 443 6.98 -25.04 -5.76
C GLY A 443 5.97 -25.98 -5.09
N GLU A 444 4.81 -26.18 -5.71
CA GLU A 444 3.69 -26.96 -5.15
C GLU A 444 4.07 -28.38 -4.70
N GLN A 445 4.82 -29.12 -5.53
CA GLN A 445 5.24 -30.49 -5.19
C GLN A 445 6.12 -30.51 -3.92
N LYS A 446 7.03 -29.55 -3.82
CA LYS A 446 7.92 -29.45 -2.66
C LYS A 446 7.16 -29.05 -1.40
N MET A 447 6.16 -28.15 -1.53
CA MET A 447 5.31 -27.75 -0.41
C MET A 447 4.41 -28.90 0.07
N LYS A 448 3.87 -29.73 -0.83
CA LYS A 448 3.15 -30.95 -0.44
C LYS A 448 4.02 -31.88 0.41
N GLY A 449 5.24 -32.14 -0.02
CA GLY A 449 6.18 -32.98 0.78
C GLY A 449 6.57 -32.36 2.13
N ILE A 450 6.72 -31.02 2.20
CA ILE A 450 6.97 -30.32 3.46
C ILE A 450 5.79 -30.48 4.42
N MET A 451 4.56 -30.29 3.92
CA MET A 451 3.34 -30.43 4.74
C MET A 451 3.12 -31.86 5.24
N GLU A 452 3.38 -32.87 4.41
CA GLU A 452 3.32 -34.28 4.80
C GLU A 452 4.31 -34.58 5.95
N GLN A 453 5.57 -34.13 5.81
CA GLN A 453 6.60 -34.32 6.87
C GLN A 453 6.25 -33.58 8.15
N LEU A 454 5.67 -32.37 8.08
CA LEU A 454 5.23 -31.63 9.26
C LEU A 454 4.05 -32.31 9.95
N ASN A 455 3.10 -32.86 9.19
CA ASN A 455 1.95 -33.60 9.76
C ASN A 455 2.43 -34.86 10.48
N LEU A 456 3.31 -35.65 9.89
CA LEU A 456 3.90 -36.81 10.53
C LEU A 456 4.64 -36.47 11.85
N LYS A 457 5.39 -35.37 11.86
CA LYS A 457 6.04 -34.86 13.08
C LYS A 457 5.08 -34.39 14.16
N ARG A 458 3.90 -33.88 13.79
CA ARG A 458 2.87 -33.44 14.73
C ARG A 458 2.14 -34.65 15.33
N GLU A 459 1.78 -35.63 14.50
CA GLU A 459 1.14 -36.88 14.93
C GLU A 459 2.04 -37.67 15.92
N SER A 460 3.34 -37.76 15.62
CA SER A 460 4.27 -38.45 16.55
C SER A 460 4.47 -37.72 17.89
N LYS A 461 4.22 -36.39 17.97
CA LYS A 461 4.28 -35.62 19.22
C LYS A 461 3.00 -35.68 20.03
N ASP A 462 1.86 -35.94 19.39
CA ASP A 462 0.59 -36.11 20.07
C ASP A 462 0.42 -37.51 20.65
N GLU A 463 1.28 -38.46 20.25
CA GLU A 463 1.37 -39.85 20.79
C GLU A 463 2.36 -39.99 21.96
N GLU A 464 3.27 -39.04 22.19
CA GLU A 464 4.16 -38.93 23.35
C GLU A 464 3.50 -38.11 24.49
#